data_c8185e64cd4d11472836be09d5a8c261
#
_entry.id   c8185e64cd4d11472836be09d5a8c261
#
_cell.length_a   1.000
_cell.length_b   1.000
_cell.length_c   1.000
_cell.angle_alpha   90.00
_cell.angle_beta   90.00
_cell.angle_gamma   90.00
#
_symmetry.space_group_name_H-M   'P 1'
#
loop_
_entity.id
_entity.type
_entity.pdbx_description
1 polymer ?
#
loop_
_entity_poly.entity_id
_entity_poly.type
_entity_poly.pdbx_seq_one_letter_code
_entity_poly.pdbx_strand_id
1 'polypeptide(L)'
;MTDPAVPALQLSRSCPFDPPAQHGDLREQAPVSQVRLPQGDVVWAVSRNADVHALLTDDRFSSDRGRSGFPSFTRSPDMPPMLSSTDAPDHGPMRRAVLGEFTSKRIATLRPRLQQIVDEHVDAMLAGPQPVDLVRALALPVPSLAICELLGVPYGDRDFFQQRSETLTRSTSTMDARVQAGAELFGYLDTLVAEKAASPGEDLLGRQILKQRAEGKEPALPALVS
;
A
#
# COMPACT_ATOMS: atom_id res chain seq x y z
N MET A 1 31.08 12.36 9.98
CA MET A 1 31.76 11.35 10.82
C MET A 1 30.72 10.33 11.21
N THR A 2 30.80 9.13 10.66
CA THR A 2 29.91 8.01 11.00
C THR A 2 30.36 7.41 12.32
N ASP A 3 29.47 7.37 13.31
CA ASP A 3 29.73 6.66 14.55
C ASP A 3 29.91 5.15 14.22
N PRO A 4 31.08 4.56 14.44
CA PRO A 4 31.36 3.16 14.09
C PRO A 4 30.60 2.13 14.92
N ALA A 5 29.90 2.57 15.98
CA ALA A 5 29.23 1.68 16.92
C ALA A 5 27.81 1.25 16.48
N VAL A 6 27.17 1.97 15.51
CA VAL A 6 25.80 1.65 15.10
C VAL A 6 25.81 0.72 13.88
N PRO A 7 25.30 -0.54 14.01
CA PRO A 7 25.34 -1.51 12.92
C PRO A 7 24.41 -1.10 11.76
N ALA A 8 24.82 -1.40 10.53
CA ALA A 8 23.95 -1.25 9.36
C ALA A 8 22.81 -2.27 9.40
N LEU A 9 21.59 -1.83 9.08
CA LEU A 9 20.45 -2.73 8.96
C LEU A 9 20.57 -3.57 7.70
N GLN A 10 20.59 -4.89 7.85
CA GLN A 10 20.59 -5.82 6.73
C GLN A 10 19.18 -5.94 6.16
N LEU A 11 19.02 -5.58 4.89
CA LEU A 11 17.76 -5.71 4.15
C LEU A 11 17.78 -6.84 3.13
N SER A 12 18.97 -7.20 2.63
CA SER A 12 19.15 -8.29 1.67
C SER A 12 19.08 -9.64 2.35
N ARG A 13 18.37 -10.58 1.71
CA ARG A 13 18.23 -11.96 2.16
C ARG A 13 19.24 -12.82 1.39
N SER A 14 19.91 -13.75 2.09
CA SER A 14 20.70 -14.82 1.48
C SER A 14 19.85 -16.03 1.10
N CYS A 15 18.76 -16.26 1.82
CA CYS A 15 17.75 -17.28 1.57
C CYS A 15 16.40 -16.62 1.30
N PRO A 16 15.64 -17.03 0.26
CA PRO A 16 14.33 -16.45 -0.02
C PRO A 16 13.27 -16.73 1.06
N PHE A 17 13.49 -17.77 1.87
CA PHE A 17 12.54 -18.22 2.90
C PHE A 17 12.85 -17.65 4.28
N ASP A 18 14.07 -17.20 4.52
CA ASP A 18 14.49 -16.70 5.82
C ASP A 18 14.75 -15.19 5.81
N PRO A 19 14.41 -14.46 6.89
CA PRO A 19 14.86 -13.10 7.06
C PRO A 19 16.40 -13.05 7.21
N PRO A 20 17.04 -11.88 7.04
CA PRO A 20 18.45 -11.72 7.36
C PRO A 20 18.76 -12.21 8.76
N ALA A 21 19.89 -12.94 8.96
CA ALA A 21 20.28 -13.49 10.26
C ALA A 21 20.34 -12.44 11.37
N GLN A 22 20.80 -11.22 11.06
CA GLN A 22 20.80 -10.09 11.96
C GLN A 22 19.46 -9.83 12.64
N HIS A 23 18.34 -10.09 11.96
CA HIS A 23 17.01 -9.88 12.55
C HIS A 23 16.70 -10.88 13.68
N GLY A 24 17.29 -12.09 13.61
CA GLY A 24 17.26 -13.06 14.71
C GLY A 24 18.04 -12.55 15.92
N ASP A 25 19.28 -12.13 15.69
CA ASP A 25 20.17 -11.60 16.75
C ASP A 25 19.55 -10.37 17.43
N LEU A 26 18.97 -9.46 16.67
CA LEU A 26 18.26 -8.30 17.21
C LEU A 26 17.10 -8.72 18.12
N ARG A 27 16.27 -9.70 17.70
CA ARG A 27 15.16 -10.16 18.55
C ARG A 27 15.60 -10.78 19.86
N GLU A 28 16.70 -11.50 19.86
CA GLU A 28 17.17 -12.24 21.02
C GLU A 28 18.00 -11.36 21.97
N GLN A 29 18.91 -10.56 21.42
CA GLN A 29 19.95 -9.89 22.20
C GLN A 29 19.71 -8.39 22.40
N ALA A 30 19.10 -7.71 21.39
CA ALA A 30 18.91 -6.26 21.40
C ALA A 30 17.59 -5.86 20.72
N PRO A 31 16.42 -6.25 21.28
CA PRO A 31 15.12 -6.11 20.61
C PRO A 31 14.70 -4.67 20.33
N VAL A 32 15.26 -3.71 21.07
CA VAL A 32 15.15 -2.27 20.80
C VAL A 32 16.57 -1.73 20.74
N SER A 33 17.04 -1.41 19.55
CA SER A 33 18.41 -0.97 19.32
C SER A 33 18.52 0.02 18.17
N GLN A 34 19.59 0.79 18.17
CA GLN A 34 19.87 1.67 17.03
C GLN A 34 20.49 0.87 15.89
N VAL A 35 20.01 1.18 14.68
CA VAL A 35 20.54 0.65 13.42
C VAL A 35 20.69 1.77 12.41
N ARG A 36 21.62 1.60 11.46
CA ARG A 36 21.83 2.54 10.37
C ARG A 36 21.11 2.03 9.11
N LEU A 37 20.25 2.88 8.56
CA LEU A 37 19.59 2.64 7.28
C LEU A 37 20.57 2.81 6.11
N PRO A 38 20.26 2.22 4.93
CA PRO A 38 21.12 2.36 3.73
C PRO A 38 21.42 3.81 3.33
N GLN A 39 20.50 4.73 3.61
CA GLN A 39 20.64 6.16 3.34
C GLN A 39 21.52 6.91 4.35
N GLY A 40 21.95 6.22 5.42
CA GLY A 40 22.82 6.76 6.45
C GLY A 40 22.12 7.19 7.74
N ASP A 41 20.80 7.32 7.74
CA ASP A 41 20.03 7.70 8.94
C ASP A 41 20.17 6.63 10.03
N VAL A 42 20.32 7.08 11.28
CA VAL A 42 20.29 6.21 12.46
C VAL A 42 18.89 6.24 13.05
N VAL A 43 18.31 5.05 13.18
CA VAL A 43 16.94 4.87 13.67
C VAL A 43 16.87 3.80 14.75
N TRP A 44 15.80 3.79 15.53
CA TRP A 44 15.50 2.71 16.46
C TRP A 44 14.79 1.57 15.72
N ALA A 45 15.38 0.39 15.75
CA ALA A 45 14.77 -0.85 15.30
C ALA A 45 14.08 -1.55 16.48
N VAL A 46 12.82 -1.92 16.29
CA VAL A 46 12.04 -2.71 17.26
C VAL A 46 11.71 -4.05 16.60
N SER A 47 12.16 -5.15 17.21
CA SER A 47 12.18 -6.46 16.56
C SER A 47 11.33 -7.55 17.21
N ARG A 48 10.90 -7.40 18.48
CA ARG A 48 9.99 -8.34 19.14
C ARG A 48 8.53 -8.00 18.83
N ASN A 49 7.73 -9.01 18.54
CA ASN A 49 6.31 -8.83 18.22
C ASN A 49 5.53 -8.07 19.30
N ALA A 50 5.76 -8.38 20.58
CA ALA A 50 5.09 -7.70 21.69
C ALA A 50 5.43 -6.19 21.74
N ASP A 51 6.71 -5.84 21.52
CA ASP A 51 7.18 -4.45 21.54
C ASP A 51 6.64 -3.68 20.32
N VAL A 52 6.65 -4.32 19.13
CA VAL A 52 6.06 -3.74 17.91
C VAL A 52 4.57 -3.49 18.10
N HIS A 53 3.83 -4.46 18.67
CA HIS A 53 2.40 -4.29 18.93
C HIS A 53 2.14 -3.15 19.92
N ALA A 54 2.91 -3.07 21.01
CA ALA A 54 2.80 -1.99 21.98
C ALA A 54 3.07 -0.62 21.34
N LEU A 55 4.10 -0.52 20.48
CA LEU A 55 4.45 0.72 19.78
C LEU A 55 3.35 1.15 18.80
N LEU A 56 2.82 0.22 18.02
CA LEU A 56 1.79 0.51 17.00
C LEU A 56 0.43 0.90 17.60
N THR A 57 0.21 0.63 18.88
CA THR A 57 -1.03 0.95 19.61
C THR A 57 -0.88 2.09 20.61
N ASP A 58 0.31 2.71 20.69
CA ASP A 58 0.61 3.80 21.63
C ASP A 58 0.53 5.16 20.91
N ASP A 59 -0.43 5.98 21.29
CA ASP A 59 -0.72 7.31 20.69
C ASP A 59 0.45 8.31 20.81
N ARG A 60 1.50 8.00 21.59
CA ARG A 60 2.72 8.81 21.67
C ARG A 60 3.61 8.67 20.44
N PHE A 61 3.44 7.62 19.65
CA PHE A 61 4.14 7.43 18.38
C PHE A 61 3.34 7.96 17.21
N SER A 62 4.03 8.65 16.32
CA SER A 62 3.46 9.28 15.15
C SER A 62 3.77 8.48 13.89
N SER A 63 2.80 8.34 13.01
CA SER A 63 2.97 7.81 11.64
C SER A 63 3.18 8.93 10.60
N ASP A 64 3.11 10.19 11.02
CA ASP A 64 3.24 11.33 10.13
C ASP A 64 4.66 11.45 9.55
N ARG A 65 4.77 11.17 8.26
CA ARG A 65 6.03 11.22 7.51
C ARG A 65 6.57 12.65 7.30
N GLY A 66 5.76 13.66 7.52
CA GLY A 66 6.15 15.08 7.45
C GLY A 66 6.94 15.55 8.67
N ARG A 67 6.91 14.79 9.77
CA ARG A 67 7.62 15.16 11.01
C ARG A 67 9.13 15.17 10.81
N SER A 68 9.77 16.16 11.44
CA SER A 68 11.23 16.21 11.54
C SER A 68 11.77 14.96 12.23
N GLY A 69 12.78 14.33 11.61
CA GLY A 69 13.38 13.08 12.13
C GLY A 69 12.66 11.80 11.72
N PHE A 70 11.59 11.87 10.94
CA PHE A 70 10.98 10.66 10.37
C PHE A 70 11.97 9.96 9.45
N PRO A 71 12.18 8.62 9.58
CA PRO A 71 13.15 7.87 8.77
C PRO A 71 12.83 7.93 7.28
N SER A 72 13.81 8.23 6.45
CA SER A 72 13.60 8.55 5.04
C SER A 72 13.61 7.37 4.07
N PHE A 73 13.25 6.15 4.49
CA PHE A 73 13.11 5.02 3.55
C PHE A 73 12.27 5.35 2.32
N THR A 74 11.30 6.25 2.47
CA THR A 74 10.31 6.57 1.45
C THR A 74 9.92 8.04 1.48
N ARG A 75 10.85 8.93 1.84
CA ARG A 75 10.57 10.36 1.89
C ARG A 75 10.38 10.88 0.47
N SER A 76 9.12 10.99 0.04
CA SER A 76 8.74 11.88 -1.02
C SER A 76 8.10 13.10 -0.35
N PRO A 77 8.74 14.27 -0.36
CA PRO A 77 8.19 15.47 0.30
C PRO A 77 6.86 15.92 -0.31
N ASP A 78 6.55 15.46 -1.51
CA ASP A 78 5.37 15.87 -2.28
C ASP A 78 4.24 14.83 -2.26
N MET A 79 4.36 13.75 -1.48
CA MET A 79 3.25 12.81 -1.33
C MET A 79 2.15 13.41 -0.45
N PRO A 80 0.90 13.42 -0.92
CA PRO A 80 -0.22 13.84 -0.08
C PRO A 80 -0.35 12.95 1.16
N PRO A 81 -0.93 13.48 2.26
CA PRO A 81 -1.19 12.68 3.45
C PRO A 81 -2.08 11.49 3.08
N MET A 82 -1.68 10.31 3.52
CA MET A 82 -2.42 9.05 3.32
C MET A 82 -2.96 8.59 4.66
N LEU A 83 -4.02 7.78 4.64
CA LEU A 83 -4.61 7.21 5.86
C LEU A 83 -3.56 6.53 6.77
N SER A 84 -2.57 5.86 6.17
CA SER A 84 -1.50 5.19 6.90
C SER A 84 -0.38 6.10 7.41
N SER A 85 -0.40 7.38 7.05
CA SER A 85 0.62 8.37 7.43
C SER A 85 0.03 9.64 8.02
N THR A 86 -1.17 9.55 8.58
CA THR A 86 -1.88 10.66 9.21
C THR A 86 -2.18 10.31 10.66
N ASP A 87 -1.92 11.23 11.58
CA ASP A 87 -2.21 11.07 13.00
C ASP A 87 -3.56 11.68 13.39
N ALA A 88 -3.97 11.47 14.65
CA ALA A 88 -5.11 12.21 15.23
C ALA A 88 -4.81 13.73 15.25
N PRO A 89 -5.81 14.59 15.03
CA PRO A 89 -7.24 14.30 14.94
C PRO A 89 -7.74 13.88 13.55
N ASP A 90 -6.93 14.01 12.49
CA ASP A 90 -7.35 13.88 11.10
C ASP A 90 -7.53 12.43 10.66
N HIS A 91 -6.72 11.50 11.18
CA HIS A 91 -6.84 10.06 10.87
C HIS A 91 -8.25 9.50 11.11
N GLY A 92 -8.89 9.88 12.23
CA GLY A 92 -10.20 9.36 12.60
C GLY A 92 -11.30 9.64 11.58
N PRO A 93 -11.50 10.90 11.16
CA PRO A 93 -12.43 11.25 10.09
C PRO A 93 -12.12 10.55 8.76
N MET A 94 -10.86 10.51 8.33
CA MET A 94 -10.44 9.86 7.09
C MET A 94 -10.77 8.36 7.11
N ARG A 95 -10.43 7.67 8.18
CA ARG A 95 -10.74 6.24 8.36
C ARG A 95 -12.25 5.98 8.33
N ARG A 96 -13.05 6.80 9.03
CA ARG A 96 -14.52 6.64 9.02
C ARG A 96 -15.13 6.88 7.64
N ALA A 97 -14.51 7.71 6.81
CA ALA A 97 -15.00 7.97 5.45
C ALA A 97 -15.01 6.68 4.62
N VAL A 98 -13.96 5.86 4.72
CA VAL A 98 -13.81 4.63 3.91
C VAL A 98 -14.36 3.37 4.58
N LEU A 99 -14.47 3.32 5.91
CA LEU A 99 -14.92 2.10 6.64
C LEU A 99 -16.30 1.60 6.17
N GLY A 100 -17.20 2.50 5.78
CA GLY A 100 -18.52 2.14 5.26
C GLY A 100 -18.48 1.30 3.98
N GLU A 101 -17.38 1.36 3.23
CA GLU A 101 -17.18 0.61 1.99
C GLU A 101 -16.67 -0.82 2.21
N PHE A 102 -16.12 -1.11 3.39
CA PHE A 102 -15.56 -2.41 3.76
C PHE A 102 -16.45 -3.22 4.73
N THR A 103 -17.76 -2.95 4.71
CA THR A 103 -18.70 -3.76 5.48
C THR A 103 -18.83 -5.16 4.89
N SER A 104 -19.13 -6.17 5.74
CA SER A 104 -19.33 -7.56 5.30
C SER A 104 -20.36 -7.68 4.18
N LYS A 105 -21.42 -6.86 4.21
CA LYS A 105 -22.45 -6.83 3.16
C LYS A 105 -21.88 -6.37 1.82
N ARG A 106 -21.06 -5.31 1.79
CA ARG A 106 -20.44 -4.81 0.56
C ARG A 106 -19.40 -5.78 0.01
N ILE A 107 -18.55 -6.31 0.87
CA ILE A 107 -17.57 -7.33 0.47
C ILE A 107 -18.27 -8.55 -0.13
N ALA A 108 -19.41 -8.96 0.43
CA ALA A 108 -20.20 -10.06 -0.13
C ALA A 108 -20.71 -9.77 -1.55
N THR A 109 -21.02 -8.51 -1.90
CA THR A 109 -21.45 -8.16 -3.28
C THR A 109 -20.35 -8.27 -4.30
N LEU A 110 -19.07 -8.14 -3.90
CA LEU A 110 -17.91 -8.30 -4.79
C LEU A 110 -17.59 -9.79 -5.06
N ARG A 111 -18.00 -10.68 -4.16
CA ARG A 111 -17.62 -12.10 -4.20
C ARG A 111 -17.89 -12.79 -5.56
N PRO A 112 -19.05 -12.65 -6.20
CA PRO A 112 -19.31 -13.31 -7.47
C PRO A 112 -18.33 -12.87 -8.58
N ARG A 113 -18.02 -11.57 -8.62
CA ARG A 113 -17.07 -11.04 -9.61
C ARG A 113 -15.64 -11.47 -9.32
N LEU A 114 -15.23 -11.47 -8.04
CA LEU A 114 -13.92 -11.97 -7.63
C LEU A 114 -13.77 -13.45 -7.93
N GLN A 115 -14.83 -14.25 -7.73
CA GLN A 115 -14.82 -15.67 -8.09
C GLN A 115 -14.61 -15.84 -9.60
N GLN A 116 -15.32 -15.09 -10.43
CA GLN A 116 -15.13 -15.12 -11.88
C GLN A 116 -13.70 -14.79 -12.28
N ILE A 117 -13.08 -13.74 -11.69
CA ILE A 117 -11.69 -13.38 -11.95
C ILE A 117 -10.75 -14.53 -11.60
N VAL A 118 -10.97 -15.19 -10.46
CA VAL A 118 -10.15 -16.34 -10.05
C VAL A 118 -10.32 -17.50 -11.03
N ASP A 119 -11.55 -17.84 -11.39
CA ASP A 119 -11.86 -18.94 -12.31
C ASP A 119 -11.22 -18.71 -13.70
N GLU A 120 -11.33 -17.49 -14.26
CA GLU A 120 -10.70 -17.11 -15.53
C GLU A 120 -9.17 -17.32 -15.49
N HIS A 121 -8.51 -16.95 -14.38
CA HIS A 121 -7.06 -17.12 -14.22
C HIS A 121 -6.66 -18.58 -14.01
N VAL A 122 -7.43 -19.33 -13.24
CA VAL A 122 -7.19 -20.76 -13.04
C VAL A 122 -7.37 -21.53 -14.35
N ASP A 123 -8.41 -21.24 -15.12
CA ASP A 123 -8.64 -21.88 -16.42
C ASP A 123 -7.50 -21.56 -17.41
N ALA A 124 -7.05 -20.30 -17.45
CA ALA A 124 -5.90 -19.91 -18.26
C ALA A 124 -4.61 -20.64 -17.85
N MET A 125 -4.37 -20.82 -16.54
CA MET A 125 -3.23 -21.60 -16.03
C MET A 125 -3.30 -23.07 -16.43
N LEU A 126 -4.48 -23.67 -16.36
CA LEU A 126 -4.69 -25.07 -16.72
C LEU A 126 -4.54 -25.32 -18.22
N ALA A 127 -4.94 -24.36 -19.05
CA ALA A 127 -4.82 -24.42 -20.50
C ALA A 127 -3.42 -24.08 -21.02
N GLY A 128 -2.58 -23.42 -20.21
CA GLY A 128 -1.27 -22.94 -20.58
C GLY A 128 -0.12 -23.95 -20.38
N PRO A 129 1.12 -23.57 -20.72
CA PRO A 129 2.30 -24.41 -20.54
C PRO A 129 2.59 -24.63 -19.04
N GLN A 130 3.12 -25.85 -18.74
CA GLN A 130 3.50 -26.24 -17.38
C GLN A 130 5.03 -26.45 -17.30
N PRO A 131 5.68 -26.10 -16.17
CA PRO A 131 5.13 -25.49 -14.97
C PRO A 131 4.80 -24.02 -15.16
N VAL A 132 3.83 -23.49 -14.38
CA VAL A 132 3.38 -22.10 -14.43
C VAL A 132 3.94 -21.29 -13.25
N ASP A 133 4.29 -20.03 -13.47
CA ASP A 133 4.61 -19.07 -12.40
C ASP A 133 3.31 -18.61 -11.70
N LEU A 134 3.04 -19.18 -10.54
CA LEU A 134 1.82 -18.90 -9.75
C LEU A 134 1.69 -17.43 -9.37
N VAL A 135 2.81 -16.74 -9.11
CA VAL A 135 2.78 -15.32 -8.74
C VAL A 135 2.27 -14.49 -9.92
N ARG A 136 2.81 -14.72 -11.10
CA ARG A 136 2.41 -14.00 -12.31
C ARG A 136 1.04 -14.37 -12.81
N ALA A 137 0.68 -15.64 -12.72
CA ALA A 137 -0.57 -16.14 -13.30
C ALA A 137 -1.79 -15.92 -12.39
N LEU A 138 -1.61 -15.84 -11.06
CA LEU A 138 -2.71 -15.79 -10.11
C LEU A 138 -2.51 -14.78 -8.99
N ALA A 139 -1.41 -14.88 -8.23
CA ALA A 139 -1.27 -14.15 -6.98
C ALA A 139 -1.14 -12.63 -7.15
N LEU A 140 -0.63 -12.15 -8.29
CA LEU A 140 -0.53 -10.74 -8.62
C LEU A 140 -1.79 -10.19 -9.33
N PRO A 141 -2.30 -10.82 -10.41
CA PRO A 141 -3.45 -10.27 -11.13
C PRO A 141 -4.75 -10.27 -10.33
N VAL A 142 -5.04 -11.33 -9.56
CA VAL A 142 -6.31 -11.42 -8.83
C VAL A 142 -6.54 -10.26 -7.85
N PRO A 143 -5.62 -9.94 -6.91
CA PRO A 143 -5.83 -8.79 -6.03
C PRO A 143 -5.79 -7.44 -6.77
N SER A 144 -4.97 -7.30 -7.81
CA SER A 144 -4.92 -6.09 -8.63
C SER A 144 -6.27 -5.83 -9.32
N LEU A 145 -6.84 -6.85 -9.95
CA LEU A 145 -8.17 -6.76 -10.56
C LEU A 145 -9.29 -6.55 -9.54
N ALA A 146 -9.17 -7.13 -8.34
CA ALA A 146 -10.10 -6.87 -7.25
C ALA A 146 -10.13 -5.39 -6.85
N ILE A 147 -8.96 -4.74 -6.79
CA ILE A 147 -8.87 -3.30 -6.54
C ILE A 147 -9.48 -2.51 -7.71
N CYS A 148 -9.22 -2.91 -8.95
CA CYS A 148 -9.83 -2.29 -10.13
C CYS A 148 -11.37 -2.35 -10.09
N GLU A 149 -11.94 -3.50 -9.71
CA GLU A 149 -13.40 -3.65 -9.53
C GLU A 149 -13.92 -2.74 -8.41
N LEU A 150 -13.21 -2.69 -7.28
CA LEU A 150 -13.60 -1.87 -6.13
C LEU A 150 -13.64 -0.38 -6.49
N LEU A 151 -12.61 0.10 -7.20
CA LEU A 151 -12.47 1.51 -7.60
C LEU A 151 -13.29 1.85 -8.86
N GLY A 152 -13.79 0.85 -9.57
CA GLY A 152 -14.48 1.04 -10.85
C GLY A 152 -13.54 1.49 -11.97
N VAL A 153 -12.34 0.93 -12.02
CA VAL A 153 -11.37 1.14 -13.11
C VAL A 153 -11.91 0.53 -14.40
N PRO A 154 -11.97 1.28 -15.52
CA PRO A 154 -12.39 0.76 -16.81
C PRO A 154 -11.58 -0.47 -17.23
N TYR A 155 -12.23 -1.40 -17.96
CA TYR A 155 -11.57 -2.65 -18.35
C TYR A 155 -10.29 -2.41 -19.19
N GLY A 156 -10.31 -1.42 -20.07
CA GLY A 156 -9.16 -1.09 -20.93
C GLY A 156 -7.92 -0.58 -20.19
N ASP A 157 -8.09 -0.10 -18.93
CA ASP A 157 -7.01 0.51 -18.15
C ASP A 157 -6.42 -0.46 -17.14
N ARG A 158 -6.96 -1.68 -17.02
CA ARG A 158 -6.55 -2.67 -16.01
C ARG A 158 -5.11 -3.10 -16.17
N ASP A 159 -4.63 -3.28 -17.40
CA ASP A 159 -3.24 -3.64 -17.67
C ASP A 159 -2.28 -2.54 -17.22
N PHE A 160 -2.62 -1.28 -17.48
CA PHE A 160 -1.84 -0.14 -16.99
C PHE A 160 -1.76 -0.15 -15.46
N PHE A 161 -2.92 -0.26 -14.80
CA PHE A 161 -3.00 -0.30 -13.34
C PHE A 161 -2.19 -1.46 -12.74
N GLN A 162 -2.32 -2.65 -13.32
CA GLN A 162 -1.62 -3.86 -12.88
C GLN A 162 -0.10 -3.72 -13.01
N GLN A 163 0.41 -3.23 -14.15
CA GLN A 163 1.84 -3.05 -14.38
C GLN A 163 2.47 -2.06 -13.38
N ARG A 164 1.78 -0.95 -13.06
CA ARG A 164 2.26 0.03 -12.07
C ARG A 164 2.23 -0.55 -10.66
N SER A 165 1.16 -1.25 -10.30
CA SER A 165 1.06 -1.94 -9.01
C SER A 165 2.14 -3.01 -8.85
N GLU A 166 2.45 -3.77 -9.90
CA GLU A 166 3.57 -4.72 -9.91
C GLU A 166 4.91 -4.02 -9.67
N THR A 167 5.17 -2.90 -10.35
CA THR A 167 6.42 -2.14 -10.17
C THR A 167 6.58 -1.62 -8.75
N LEU A 168 5.50 -1.16 -8.13
CA LEU A 168 5.50 -0.69 -6.73
C LEU A 168 5.80 -1.81 -5.72
N THR A 169 5.32 -3.02 -5.97
CA THR A 169 5.41 -4.15 -5.03
C THR A 169 6.61 -5.05 -5.27
N ARG A 170 7.16 -5.09 -6.48
CA ARG A 170 8.28 -5.95 -6.86
C ARG A 170 9.55 -5.56 -6.09
N SER A 171 10.15 -6.50 -5.37
CA SER A 171 11.37 -6.27 -4.56
C SER A 171 12.59 -5.85 -5.37
N THR A 172 12.65 -6.24 -6.66
CA THR A 172 13.75 -5.92 -7.59
C THR A 172 13.60 -4.58 -8.30
N SER A 173 12.47 -3.87 -8.12
CA SER A 173 12.28 -2.55 -8.72
C SER A 173 13.20 -1.52 -8.06
N THR A 174 13.81 -0.67 -8.87
CA THR A 174 14.60 0.46 -8.37
C THR A 174 13.71 1.50 -7.69
N MET A 175 14.30 2.35 -6.86
CA MET A 175 13.54 3.43 -6.21
C MET A 175 12.95 4.39 -7.25
N ASP A 176 13.72 4.77 -8.27
CA ASP A 176 13.25 5.66 -9.35
C ASP A 176 12.05 5.06 -10.11
N ALA A 177 12.11 3.76 -10.43
CA ALA A 177 11.00 3.07 -11.08
C ALA A 177 9.73 3.05 -10.21
N ARG A 178 9.87 2.89 -8.89
CA ARG A 178 8.75 2.95 -7.95
C ARG A 178 8.17 4.36 -7.84
N VAL A 179 9.02 5.38 -7.75
CA VAL A 179 8.59 6.78 -7.71
C VAL A 179 7.82 7.13 -8.98
N GLN A 180 8.36 6.75 -10.15
CA GLN A 180 7.69 6.97 -11.42
C GLN A 180 6.34 6.23 -11.51
N ALA A 181 6.29 4.94 -11.19
CA ALA A 181 5.07 4.16 -11.21
C ALA A 181 4.02 4.72 -10.24
N GLY A 182 4.44 5.19 -9.07
CA GLY A 182 3.58 5.89 -8.10
C GLY A 182 3.00 7.17 -8.67
N ALA A 183 3.83 8.02 -9.26
CA ALA A 183 3.38 9.29 -9.88
C ALA A 183 2.38 9.04 -11.04
N GLU A 184 2.66 8.04 -11.90
CA GLU A 184 1.78 7.67 -13.01
C GLU A 184 0.43 7.14 -12.49
N LEU A 185 0.45 6.31 -11.45
CA LEU A 185 -0.77 5.78 -10.84
C LEU A 185 -1.60 6.88 -10.17
N PHE A 186 -0.95 7.82 -9.49
CA PHE A 186 -1.61 8.98 -8.88
C PHE A 186 -2.27 9.86 -9.93
N GLY A 187 -1.57 10.19 -11.03
CA GLY A 187 -2.12 11.00 -12.13
C GLY A 187 -3.31 10.30 -12.81
N TYR A 188 -3.23 8.98 -12.98
CA TYR A 188 -4.35 8.18 -13.49
C TYR A 188 -5.56 8.23 -12.54
N LEU A 189 -5.36 8.03 -11.24
CA LEU A 189 -6.44 8.07 -10.26
C LEU A 189 -7.08 9.45 -10.15
N ASP A 190 -6.31 10.53 -10.28
CA ASP A 190 -6.82 11.89 -10.31
C ASP A 190 -7.74 12.12 -11.53
N THR A 191 -7.34 11.65 -12.70
CA THR A 191 -8.16 11.65 -13.90
C THR A 191 -9.45 10.83 -13.72
N LEU A 192 -9.33 9.62 -13.20
CA LEU A 192 -10.47 8.75 -12.93
C LEU A 192 -11.48 9.37 -11.96
N VAL A 193 -10.99 10.05 -10.91
CA VAL A 193 -11.85 10.78 -9.96
C VAL A 193 -12.57 11.92 -10.67
N ALA A 194 -11.90 12.69 -11.53
CA ALA A 194 -12.54 13.76 -12.31
C ALA A 194 -13.64 13.25 -13.24
N GLU A 195 -13.39 12.14 -13.94
CA GLU A 195 -14.37 11.49 -14.79
C GLU A 195 -15.59 10.99 -13.99
N LYS A 196 -15.34 10.30 -12.88
CA LYS A 196 -16.39 9.82 -11.98
C LYS A 196 -17.13 10.96 -11.27
N ALA A 197 -16.49 12.09 -11.06
CA ALA A 197 -17.18 13.27 -10.57
C ALA A 197 -18.21 13.78 -11.59
N ALA A 198 -17.96 13.67 -12.87
CA ALA A 198 -18.97 14.00 -13.90
C ALA A 198 -20.13 12.99 -13.94
N SER A 199 -19.86 11.69 -13.72
CA SER A 199 -20.85 10.61 -13.76
C SER A 199 -20.56 9.55 -12.68
N PRO A 200 -20.96 9.77 -11.43
CA PRO A 200 -20.68 8.85 -10.33
C PRO A 200 -21.36 7.48 -10.52
N GLY A 201 -20.55 6.41 -10.46
CA GLY A 201 -21.02 5.03 -10.54
C GLY A 201 -21.34 4.41 -9.17
N GLU A 202 -21.67 3.12 -9.19
CA GLU A 202 -21.94 2.31 -7.98
C GLU A 202 -20.67 1.74 -7.32
N ASP A 203 -19.49 2.10 -7.83
CA ASP A 203 -18.19 1.74 -7.26
C ASP A 203 -17.83 2.60 -6.03
N LEU A 204 -16.70 2.28 -5.38
CA LEU A 204 -16.26 2.98 -4.18
C LEU A 204 -16.08 4.48 -4.42
N LEU A 205 -15.40 4.85 -5.50
CA LEU A 205 -15.13 6.26 -5.82
C LEU A 205 -16.42 7.03 -6.08
N GLY A 206 -17.32 6.47 -6.90
CA GLY A 206 -18.62 7.08 -7.20
C GLY A 206 -19.44 7.34 -5.94
N ARG A 207 -19.52 6.36 -5.04
CA ARG A 207 -20.24 6.51 -3.78
C ARG A 207 -19.60 7.53 -2.85
N GLN A 208 -18.27 7.57 -2.74
CA GLN A 208 -17.56 8.57 -1.94
C GLN A 208 -17.77 9.97 -2.49
N ILE A 209 -17.76 10.14 -3.82
CA ILE A 209 -18.07 11.41 -4.49
C ILE A 209 -19.47 11.89 -4.12
N LEU A 210 -20.47 11.02 -4.23
CA LEU A 210 -21.85 11.37 -3.87
C LEU A 210 -21.99 11.75 -2.39
N LYS A 211 -21.30 11.04 -1.51
CA LYS A 211 -21.28 11.35 -0.08
C LYS A 211 -20.63 12.70 0.20
N GLN A 212 -19.48 13.01 -0.38
CA GLN A 212 -18.81 14.29 -0.20
C GLN A 212 -19.68 15.46 -0.71
N ARG A 213 -20.33 15.29 -1.85
CA ARG A 213 -21.29 16.29 -2.36
C ARG A 213 -22.47 16.52 -1.43
N ALA A 214 -23.01 15.46 -0.83
CA ALA A 214 -24.08 15.56 0.15
C ALA A 214 -23.63 16.33 1.43
N GLU A 215 -22.33 16.30 1.73
CA GLU A 215 -21.70 17.05 2.82
C GLU A 215 -21.26 18.46 2.39
N GLY A 216 -21.52 18.89 1.15
CA GLY A 216 -21.13 20.21 0.62
C GLY A 216 -19.62 20.31 0.33
N LYS A 217 -18.92 19.18 0.14
CA LYS A 217 -17.50 19.14 -0.16
C LYS A 217 -17.26 18.90 -1.65
N GLU A 218 -16.19 19.50 -2.18
CA GLU A 218 -15.72 19.19 -3.54
C GLU A 218 -14.96 17.86 -3.55
N PRO A 219 -15.30 16.94 -4.47
CA PRO A 219 -14.58 15.68 -4.63
C PRO A 219 -13.17 15.94 -5.14
N ALA A 220 -12.17 15.49 -4.40
CA ALA A 220 -10.78 15.56 -4.80
C ALA A 220 -10.06 14.26 -4.44
N LEU A 221 -9.10 13.82 -5.25
CA LEU A 221 -8.37 12.58 -5.05
C LEU A 221 -7.76 12.46 -3.63
N PRO A 222 -7.08 13.47 -3.07
CA PRO A 222 -6.54 13.36 -1.72
C PRO A 222 -7.59 13.07 -0.66
N ALA A 223 -8.79 13.61 -0.82
CA ALA A 223 -9.90 13.40 0.10
C ALA A 223 -10.66 12.07 -0.11
N LEU A 224 -10.42 11.38 -1.22
CA LEU A 224 -11.06 10.11 -1.59
C LEU A 224 -10.17 8.89 -1.32
N VAL A 225 -8.85 9.07 -1.34
CA VAL A 225 -7.86 7.99 -1.19
C VAL A 225 -6.98 8.13 0.05
N SER A 226 -7.20 9.17 0.82
CA SER A 226 -6.51 9.41 2.10
C SER A 226 -7.06 8.59 3.24
#